data_44a510edd82f79d593dc796684df1183
#
_entry.id   44a510edd82f79d593dc796684df1183
#
_cell.length_a   1.000
_cell.length_b   1.000
_cell.length_c   1.000
_cell.angle_alpha   90.00
_cell.angle_beta   90.00
_cell.angle_gamma   90.00
#
_symmetry.space_group_name_H-M   'P 1'
#
loop_
_entity.id
_entity.type
_entity.pdbx_description
1 polymer ?
#
loop_
_entity_poly.entity_id
_entity_poly.type
_entity_poly.pdbx_seq_one_letter_code
_entity_poly.pdbx_strand_id
1 'polypeptide(L)'
;MNTKTKFCIYLFILIFCNQGFSQQKEIKISLWENGAPGFENRKDEPEQAQDWWVRNIHNPSITAFFPEKPNGTAVLICPGGGHENLVFNSEGKEAAEYLNSIGITAFILKYRLTRTKDSPYKLETHVKQDAERAMRVIRSRAADLKIDPNRIGAMGFSAGGEVVALVAYNSNNVLKNTSDAIDKYDSQPNFQILVYPGPLFIPKEIKADAPPAFLVAANDDSCCSAPIIELLNGYRKADVPVEMHLYSKGGHAFNMGKRAKTNSLKTWSQRLTDWFEDNNYFVK
;
A
#
# COMPACT_ATOMS: atom_id res chain seq x y z
N MET A 1 37.85 32.94 67.03
CA MET A 1 36.85 31.95 66.70
C MET A 1 36.50 32.07 65.22
N ASN A 2 37.06 31.18 64.37
CA ASN A 2 36.90 31.22 62.92
C ASN A 2 35.92 30.17 62.47
N THR A 3 34.75 30.59 62.03
CA THR A 3 33.73 29.71 61.44
C THR A 3 33.96 29.68 59.92
N LYS A 4 34.44 28.53 59.40
CA LYS A 4 34.58 28.29 57.97
C LYS A 4 33.23 27.72 57.44
N THR A 5 32.52 28.54 56.68
CA THR A 5 31.33 28.13 55.93
C THR A 5 31.75 27.32 54.71
N LYS A 6 31.39 26.00 54.67
CA LYS A 6 31.60 25.18 53.49
C LYS A 6 30.41 25.38 52.50
N PHE A 7 30.70 25.93 51.33
CA PHE A 7 29.77 26.05 50.21
C PHE A 7 29.79 24.74 49.42
N CYS A 8 28.67 23.95 49.50
CA CYS A 8 28.47 22.79 48.64
C CYS A 8 27.85 23.23 47.33
N ILE A 9 28.62 23.17 46.24
CA ILE A 9 28.13 23.40 44.90
C ILE A 9 27.52 22.08 44.40
N TYR A 10 26.18 22.02 44.30
CA TYR A 10 25.49 20.94 43.59
C TYR A 10 25.54 21.17 42.11
N LEU A 11 26.33 20.38 41.38
CA LEU A 11 26.39 20.37 39.92
C LEU A 11 25.19 19.61 39.40
N PHE A 12 24.14 20.31 38.93
CA PHE A 12 23.03 19.71 38.22
C PHE A 12 23.47 19.35 36.77
N ILE A 13 23.77 18.09 36.53
CA ILE A 13 23.97 17.57 35.17
C ILE A 13 22.59 17.40 34.52
N LEU A 14 22.23 18.38 33.68
CA LEU A 14 21.10 18.28 32.77
C LEU A 14 21.47 17.26 31.65
N ILE A 15 20.99 16.01 31.81
CA ILE A 15 21.04 15.02 30.73
C ILE A 15 20.00 15.46 29.69
N PHE A 16 20.43 16.14 28.64
CA PHE A 16 19.62 16.32 27.43
C PHE A 16 19.49 14.95 26.74
N CYS A 17 18.37 14.25 26.97
CA CYS A 17 17.95 13.18 26.10
C CYS A 17 17.61 13.78 24.74
N ASN A 18 18.57 13.77 23.81
CA ASN A 18 18.27 13.94 22.40
C ASN A 18 17.42 12.74 21.97
N GLN A 19 16.12 12.90 21.97
CA GLN A 19 15.24 12.03 21.19
C GLN A 19 15.53 12.33 19.71
N GLY A 20 16.52 11.63 19.17
CA GLY A 20 16.74 11.62 17.74
C GLY A 20 15.46 11.01 17.11
N PHE A 21 14.65 11.84 16.47
CA PHE A 21 13.66 11.35 15.51
C PHE A 21 14.46 10.58 14.46
N SER A 22 14.42 9.25 14.53
CA SER A 22 14.92 8.40 13.46
C SER A 22 14.10 8.75 12.22
N GLN A 23 14.71 9.50 11.30
CA GLN A 23 14.09 9.80 10.02
C GLN A 23 13.88 8.46 9.31
N GLN A 24 12.63 8.08 9.14
CA GLN A 24 12.25 6.81 8.52
C GLN A 24 12.92 6.74 7.14
N LYS A 25 13.73 5.72 6.91
CA LYS A 25 14.53 5.61 5.68
C LYS A 25 13.62 5.30 4.50
N GLU A 26 13.30 6.31 3.69
CA GLU A 26 12.59 6.16 2.43
C GLU A 26 13.58 5.79 1.32
N ILE A 27 13.30 4.74 0.57
CA ILE A 27 14.10 4.33 -0.60
C ILE A 27 13.20 4.26 -1.82
N LYS A 28 13.47 5.11 -2.83
CA LYS A 28 12.79 5.06 -4.12
C LYS A 28 13.46 4.02 -5.02
N ILE A 29 12.65 3.14 -5.63
CA ILE A 29 13.07 2.09 -6.55
C ILE A 29 12.29 2.26 -7.85
N SER A 30 12.97 2.55 -8.95
CA SER A 30 12.36 2.58 -10.28
C SER A 30 11.95 1.16 -10.71
N LEU A 31 10.81 1.00 -11.34
CA LEU A 31 10.33 -0.30 -11.80
C LEU A 31 11.11 -0.80 -13.02
N TRP A 32 11.57 0.13 -13.85
CA TRP A 32 12.43 -0.14 -15.01
C TRP A 32 13.60 0.83 -15.04
N GLU A 33 14.78 0.32 -15.28
CA GLU A 33 16.01 1.12 -15.34
C GLU A 33 15.97 2.15 -16.49
N ASN A 34 15.49 1.71 -17.64
CA ASN A 34 15.47 2.51 -18.86
C ASN A 34 14.14 3.24 -19.12
N GLY A 35 13.20 3.22 -18.15
CA GLY A 35 11.85 3.77 -18.28
C GLY A 35 10.80 2.72 -18.60
N ALA A 36 9.52 3.11 -18.50
CA ALA A 36 8.41 2.18 -18.69
C ALA A 36 8.33 1.69 -20.14
N PRO A 37 8.11 0.38 -20.39
CA PRO A 37 8.07 -0.18 -21.74
C PRO A 37 7.12 0.54 -22.68
N GLY A 38 7.63 0.93 -23.87
CA GLY A 38 6.93 1.71 -24.89
C GLY A 38 6.84 3.22 -24.61
N PHE A 39 7.40 3.68 -23.49
CA PHE A 39 7.43 5.09 -23.06
C PHE A 39 8.78 5.49 -22.47
N GLU A 40 9.85 4.85 -22.87
CA GLU A 40 11.20 5.04 -22.36
C GLU A 40 11.69 6.48 -22.55
N ASN A 41 11.24 7.13 -23.63
CA ASN A 41 11.53 8.52 -23.96
C ASN A 41 10.89 9.54 -23.00
N ARG A 42 9.95 9.10 -22.16
CA ARG A 42 9.24 9.96 -21.18
C ARG A 42 9.77 9.82 -19.75
N LYS A 43 10.77 8.98 -19.50
CA LYS A 43 11.25 8.67 -18.15
C LYS A 43 11.76 9.88 -17.37
N ASP A 44 12.27 10.88 -18.08
CA ASP A 44 12.86 12.09 -17.49
C ASP A 44 11.86 13.27 -17.44
N GLU A 45 10.61 13.07 -17.88
CA GLU A 45 9.56 14.07 -17.73
C GLU A 45 9.25 14.25 -16.23
N PRO A 46 9.24 15.51 -15.70
CA PRO A 46 9.09 15.74 -14.28
C PRO A 46 7.68 15.40 -13.77
N GLU A 47 7.63 14.71 -12.62
CA GLU A 47 6.39 14.57 -11.86
C GLU A 47 5.91 15.94 -11.38
N GLN A 48 4.60 16.12 -11.28
CA GLN A 48 3.97 17.24 -10.62
C GLN A 48 3.48 16.78 -9.25
N ALA A 49 3.87 17.46 -8.19
CA ALA A 49 3.48 17.09 -6.84
C ALA A 49 3.03 18.31 -6.03
N GLN A 50 2.04 18.09 -5.17
CA GLN A 50 1.65 18.99 -4.09
C GLN A 50 1.61 18.20 -2.77
N ASP A 51 1.24 18.84 -1.68
CA ASP A 51 1.27 18.24 -0.35
C ASP A 51 0.54 16.90 -0.25
N TRP A 52 -0.52 16.68 -1.00
CA TRP A 52 -1.36 15.50 -0.88
C TRP A 52 -1.39 14.59 -2.11
N TRP A 53 -0.95 15.05 -3.32
CA TRP A 53 -1.03 14.28 -4.55
C TRP A 53 0.22 14.37 -5.43
N VAL A 54 0.34 13.38 -6.34
CA VAL A 54 1.33 13.35 -7.42
C VAL A 54 0.61 13.11 -8.75
N ARG A 55 1.06 13.77 -9.81
CA ARG A 55 0.62 13.61 -11.21
C ARG A 55 1.83 13.47 -12.14
N ASN A 56 1.55 13.31 -13.42
CA ASN A 56 2.56 13.24 -14.48
C ASN A 56 3.60 12.16 -14.21
N ILE A 57 3.10 10.96 -13.85
CA ILE A 57 3.94 9.81 -13.54
C ILE A 57 4.23 9.06 -14.84
N HIS A 58 5.43 9.22 -15.39
CA HIS A 58 5.89 8.57 -16.62
C HIS A 58 6.97 7.52 -16.35
N ASN A 59 7.64 7.62 -15.20
CA ASN A 59 8.61 6.64 -14.72
C ASN A 59 8.09 5.98 -13.43
N PRO A 60 7.29 4.93 -13.54
CA PRO A 60 6.70 4.25 -12.39
C PRO A 60 7.75 3.76 -11.40
N SER A 61 7.44 3.87 -10.12
CA SER A 61 8.38 3.54 -9.04
C SER A 61 7.64 3.08 -7.79
N ILE A 62 8.37 2.39 -6.91
CA ILE A 62 7.92 2.13 -5.53
C ILE A 62 8.79 2.90 -4.55
N THR A 63 8.18 3.42 -3.49
CA THR A 63 8.89 4.01 -2.35
C THR A 63 8.76 3.07 -1.17
N ALA A 64 9.88 2.54 -0.69
CA ALA A 64 9.93 1.61 0.42
C ALA A 64 10.01 2.34 1.77
N PHE A 65 9.22 1.86 2.73
CA PHE A 65 9.17 2.29 4.12
C PHE A 65 9.43 1.08 5.02
N PHE A 66 10.45 1.17 5.84
CA PHE A 66 10.88 0.04 6.67
C PHE A 66 10.49 0.25 8.13
N PRO A 67 9.86 -0.74 8.78
CA PRO A 67 9.60 -0.69 10.20
C PRO A 67 10.90 -0.83 11.00
N GLU A 68 10.90 -0.36 12.23
CA GLU A 68 12.03 -0.52 13.15
C GLU A 68 12.32 -2.02 13.43
N LYS A 69 11.25 -2.81 13.56
CA LYS A 69 11.30 -4.26 13.80
C LYS A 69 10.48 -4.99 12.73
N PRO A 70 11.07 -5.36 11.59
CA PRO A 70 10.34 -6.04 10.53
C PRO A 70 9.93 -7.47 10.95
N ASN A 71 8.67 -7.83 10.66
CA ASN A 71 8.13 -9.16 10.92
C ASN A 71 8.17 -10.09 9.68
N GLY A 72 8.76 -9.63 8.58
CA GLY A 72 8.89 -10.37 7.33
C GLY A 72 7.70 -10.24 6.37
N THR A 73 6.59 -9.63 6.78
CA THR A 73 5.46 -9.33 5.88
C THR A 73 5.69 -8.02 5.14
N ALA A 74 5.22 -7.96 3.90
CA ALA A 74 5.28 -6.75 3.09
C ALA A 74 3.93 -6.45 2.42
N VAL A 75 3.67 -5.16 2.16
CA VAL A 75 2.47 -4.70 1.48
C VAL A 75 2.81 -3.67 0.41
N LEU A 76 2.38 -3.92 -0.84
CA LEU A 76 2.34 -2.93 -1.90
C LEU A 76 1.08 -2.07 -1.73
N ILE A 77 1.23 -0.78 -1.52
CA ILE A 77 0.14 0.19 -1.39
C ILE A 77 -0.10 0.85 -2.73
N CYS A 78 -1.33 0.78 -3.22
CA CYS A 78 -1.82 1.46 -4.40
C CYS A 78 -2.76 2.60 -3.97
N PRO A 79 -2.29 3.86 -3.90
CA PRO A 79 -3.15 4.98 -3.54
C PRO A 79 -4.21 5.24 -4.60
N GLY A 80 -5.34 5.82 -4.20
CA GLY A 80 -6.41 6.25 -5.10
C GLY A 80 -6.18 7.62 -5.71
N GLY A 81 -7.27 8.29 -6.11
CA GLY A 81 -7.28 9.60 -6.74
C GLY A 81 -7.90 9.59 -8.13
N GLY A 82 -8.81 8.63 -8.39
CA GLY A 82 -9.63 8.56 -9.60
C GLY A 82 -8.86 8.32 -10.88
N HIS A 83 -7.64 7.81 -10.82
CA HIS A 83 -6.68 7.68 -11.95
C HIS A 83 -6.30 9.02 -12.60
N GLU A 84 -6.66 10.14 -11.97
CA GLU A 84 -6.26 11.50 -12.37
C GLU A 84 -5.15 12.04 -11.47
N ASN A 85 -5.19 11.70 -10.19
CA ASN A 85 -4.18 11.99 -9.19
C ASN A 85 -3.72 10.69 -8.52
N LEU A 86 -2.57 10.74 -7.88
CA LEU A 86 -2.16 9.75 -6.89
C LEU A 86 -2.19 10.41 -5.51
N VAL A 87 -3.09 9.98 -4.63
CA VAL A 87 -3.24 10.53 -3.26
C VAL A 87 -2.11 10.00 -2.37
N PHE A 88 -0.91 10.56 -2.57
CA PHE A 88 0.34 9.99 -2.05
C PHE A 88 0.47 10.08 -0.54
N ASN A 89 -0.03 11.16 0.10
CA ASN A 89 0.12 11.34 1.54
C ASN A 89 -0.89 10.48 2.33
N SER A 90 -2.18 10.76 2.20
CA SER A 90 -3.18 10.16 3.09
C SER A 90 -3.56 8.71 2.76
N GLU A 91 -3.33 8.25 1.53
CA GLU A 91 -3.57 6.87 1.11
C GLU A 91 -2.26 6.09 0.83
N GLY A 92 -1.13 6.80 0.79
CA GLY A 92 0.20 6.21 0.67
C GLY A 92 0.98 6.26 1.98
N LYS A 93 1.52 7.44 2.34
CA LYS A 93 2.41 7.59 3.50
C LYS A 93 1.74 7.23 4.82
N GLU A 94 0.53 7.71 5.09
CA GLU A 94 -0.18 7.38 6.34
C GLU A 94 -0.46 5.88 6.48
N ALA A 95 -0.76 5.20 5.37
CA ALA A 95 -0.93 3.76 5.36
C ALA A 95 0.41 3.02 5.57
N ALA A 96 1.49 3.51 4.96
CA ALA A 96 2.84 2.96 5.17
C ALA A 96 3.32 3.12 6.62
N GLU A 97 3.10 4.29 7.22
CA GLU A 97 3.40 4.57 8.63
C GLU A 97 2.65 3.63 9.57
N TYR A 98 1.34 3.42 9.30
CA TYR A 98 0.54 2.48 10.07
C TYR A 98 1.08 1.04 9.95
N LEU A 99 1.32 0.55 8.75
CA LEU A 99 1.87 -0.78 8.52
C LEU A 99 3.25 -0.96 9.19
N ASN A 100 4.10 0.06 9.11
CA ASN A 100 5.39 0.04 9.80
C ASN A 100 5.23 -0.01 11.33
N SER A 101 4.22 0.66 11.89
CA SER A 101 3.97 0.64 13.34
C SER A 101 3.66 -0.76 13.88
N ILE A 102 3.18 -1.66 13.02
CA ILE A 102 2.89 -3.07 13.32
C ILE A 102 3.93 -4.05 12.72
N GLY A 103 5.09 -3.55 12.30
CA GLY A 103 6.22 -4.36 11.84
C GLY A 103 6.17 -4.80 10.38
N ILE A 104 5.24 -4.30 9.57
CA ILE A 104 5.09 -4.65 8.14
C ILE A 104 5.88 -3.67 7.29
N THR A 105 6.71 -4.17 6.36
CA THR A 105 7.38 -3.35 5.35
C THR A 105 6.38 -2.89 4.30
N ALA A 106 6.34 -1.58 4.01
CA ALA A 106 5.39 -1.01 3.07
C ALA A 106 6.09 -0.44 1.84
N PHE A 107 5.44 -0.56 0.69
CA PHE A 107 5.89 -0.01 -0.59
C PHE A 107 4.77 0.79 -1.22
N ILE A 108 4.94 2.09 -1.43
CA ILE A 108 3.94 2.93 -2.10
C ILE A 108 4.23 2.93 -3.59
N LEU A 109 3.25 2.49 -4.39
CA LEU A 109 3.35 2.48 -5.84
C LEU A 109 2.97 3.84 -6.43
N LYS A 110 3.87 4.41 -7.22
CA LYS A 110 3.56 5.47 -8.19
C LYS A 110 3.35 4.81 -9.54
N TYR A 111 2.08 4.65 -9.93
CA TYR A 111 1.68 4.06 -11.21
C TYR A 111 1.24 5.13 -12.21
N ARG A 112 1.28 4.82 -13.50
CA ARG A 112 0.86 5.71 -14.59
C ARG A 112 -0.63 6.03 -14.48
N LEU A 113 -0.99 7.30 -14.63
CA LEU A 113 -2.37 7.79 -14.48
C LEU A 113 -3.06 7.89 -15.83
N THR A 114 -4.29 7.36 -15.94
CA THR A 114 -4.99 7.20 -17.22
C THR A 114 -5.99 8.30 -17.52
N ARG A 115 -6.41 9.08 -16.52
CA ARG A 115 -7.42 10.13 -16.66
C ARG A 115 -6.84 11.54 -16.54
N THR A 116 -5.52 11.68 -16.55
CA THR A 116 -4.89 12.99 -16.73
C THR A 116 -5.12 13.46 -18.17
N LYS A 117 -5.18 14.77 -18.37
CA LYS A 117 -5.36 15.35 -19.71
C LYS A 117 -4.33 14.78 -20.69
N ASP A 118 -4.79 14.32 -21.85
CA ASP A 118 -3.98 13.76 -22.92
C ASP A 118 -3.13 12.53 -22.52
N SER A 119 -3.56 11.80 -21.50
CA SER A 119 -2.86 10.58 -21.06
C SER A 119 -2.91 9.49 -22.14
N PRO A 120 -1.76 8.93 -22.55
CA PRO A 120 -1.72 7.82 -23.49
C PRO A 120 -1.93 6.45 -22.81
N TYR A 121 -2.06 6.44 -21.47
CA TYR A 121 -2.07 5.21 -20.68
C TYR A 121 -3.46 4.58 -20.61
N LYS A 122 -3.49 3.26 -20.41
CA LYS A 122 -4.71 2.44 -20.23
C LYS A 122 -4.56 1.60 -18.96
N LEU A 123 -5.67 1.35 -18.26
CA LEU A 123 -5.69 0.59 -17.01
C LEU A 123 -5.27 -0.86 -17.23
N GLU A 124 -5.88 -1.53 -18.20
CA GLU A 124 -5.72 -2.96 -18.47
C GLU A 124 -4.32 -3.33 -18.99
N THR A 125 -3.57 -2.35 -19.45
CA THR A 125 -2.22 -2.58 -19.98
C THR A 125 -1.15 -1.90 -19.13
N HIS A 126 -1.09 -0.58 -19.12
CA HIS A 126 0.02 0.17 -18.55
C HIS A 126 0.00 0.19 -17.03
N VAL A 127 -1.17 0.44 -16.40
CA VAL A 127 -1.29 0.44 -14.94
C VAL A 127 -1.17 -0.97 -14.38
N LYS A 128 -1.79 -1.95 -15.04
CA LYS A 128 -1.60 -3.37 -14.71
C LYS A 128 -0.13 -3.76 -14.76
N GLN A 129 0.58 -3.40 -15.84
CA GLN A 129 2.01 -3.66 -16.01
C GLN A 129 2.84 -3.05 -14.87
N ASP A 130 2.53 -1.82 -14.44
CA ASP A 130 3.21 -1.15 -13.34
C ASP A 130 3.03 -1.91 -12.03
N ALA A 131 1.80 -2.29 -11.71
CA ALA A 131 1.49 -3.00 -10.48
C ALA A 131 2.07 -4.43 -10.46
N GLU A 132 1.96 -5.18 -11.56
CA GLU A 132 2.59 -6.49 -11.70
C GLU A 132 4.12 -6.40 -11.56
N ARG A 133 4.74 -5.41 -12.21
CA ARG A 133 6.18 -5.19 -12.10
C ARG A 133 6.59 -4.83 -10.68
N ALA A 134 5.81 -4.01 -9.98
CA ALA A 134 6.08 -3.66 -8.58
C ALA A 134 6.07 -4.91 -7.68
N MET A 135 5.07 -5.79 -7.81
CA MET A 135 5.01 -7.05 -7.07
C MET A 135 6.23 -7.93 -7.35
N ARG A 136 6.63 -8.05 -8.62
CA ARG A 136 7.83 -8.82 -9.02
C ARG A 136 9.12 -8.23 -8.47
N VAL A 137 9.28 -6.90 -8.50
CA VAL A 137 10.43 -6.20 -7.92
C VAL A 137 10.54 -6.46 -6.43
N ILE A 138 9.45 -6.36 -5.68
CA ILE A 138 9.44 -6.66 -4.24
C ILE A 138 9.82 -8.11 -3.99
N ARG A 139 9.22 -9.05 -4.72
CA ARG A 139 9.46 -10.49 -4.55
C ARG A 139 10.88 -10.89 -4.95
N SER A 140 11.42 -10.30 -6.00
CA SER A 140 12.81 -10.55 -6.43
C SER A 140 13.85 -10.09 -5.42
N ARG A 141 13.52 -9.12 -4.57
CA ARG A 141 14.40 -8.54 -3.55
C ARG A 141 14.04 -9.00 -2.13
N ALA A 142 13.14 -9.97 -1.99
CA ALA A 142 12.61 -10.38 -0.70
C ALA A 142 13.71 -10.77 0.30
N ALA A 143 14.71 -11.54 -0.14
CA ALA A 143 15.84 -11.94 0.70
C ALA A 143 16.65 -10.73 1.20
N ASP A 144 17.00 -9.79 0.32
CA ASP A 144 17.78 -8.60 0.66
C ASP A 144 17.02 -7.66 1.61
N LEU A 145 15.69 -7.63 1.46
CA LEU A 145 14.79 -6.78 2.25
C LEU A 145 14.27 -7.45 3.52
N LYS A 146 14.69 -8.71 3.79
CA LYS A 146 14.22 -9.53 4.92
C LYS A 146 12.70 -9.73 4.92
N ILE A 147 12.13 -9.95 3.73
CA ILE A 147 10.72 -10.21 3.49
C ILE A 147 10.56 -11.71 3.16
N ASP A 148 9.49 -12.31 3.67
CA ASP A 148 9.04 -13.64 3.24
C ASP A 148 8.32 -13.51 1.88
N PRO A 149 8.80 -14.14 0.80
CA PRO A 149 8.18 -14.03 -0.52
C PRO A 149 6.74 -14.59 -0.58
N ASN A 150 6.32 -15.35 0.43
CA ASN A 150 4.98 -15.90 0.58
C ASN A 150 4.05 -15.02 1.44
N ARG A 151 4.53 -13.87 1.91
CA ARG A 151 3.79 -12.91 2.73
C ARG A 151 3.86 -11.49 2.16
N ILE A 152 3.66 -11.37 0.85
CA ILE A 152 3.62 -10.09 0.14
C ILE A 152 2.18 -9.84 -0.32
N GLY A 153 1.51 -8.88 0.32
CA GLY A 153 0.14 -8.48 -0.02
C GLY A 153 0.09 -7.21 -0.85
N ALA A 154 -1.13 -6.87 -1.28
CA ALA A 154 -1.44 -5.60 -1.94
C ALA A 154 -2.60 -4.90 -1.24
N MET A 155 -2.47 -3.58 -1.02
CA MET A 155 -3.48 -2.71 -0.40
C MET A 155 -3.87 -1.60 -1.37
N GLY A 156 -5.16 -1.40 -1.59
CA GLY A 156 -5.62 -0.36 -2.51
C GLY A 156 -6.77 0.46 -1.96
N PHE A 157 -6.70 1.76 -2.20
CA PHE A 157 -7.72 2.73 -1.82
C PHE A 157 -8.46 3.25 -3.06
N SER A 158 -9.79 3.26 -3.08
CA SER A 158 -10.57 3.83 -4.17
C SER A 158 -10.12 3.30 -5.55
N ALA A 159 -9.71 4.16 -6.46
CA ALA A 159 -9.09 3.79 -7.75
C ALA A 159 -7.85 2.88 -7.59
N GLY A 160 -7.10 2.99 -6.49
CA GLY A 160 -6.01 2.07 -6.16
C GLY A 160 -6.50 0.65 -5.83
N GLY A 161 -7.72 0.51 -5.33
CA GLY A 161 -8.39 -0.79 -5.17
C GLY A 161 -8.65 -1.48 -6.51
N GLU A 162 -8.96 -0.71 -7.55
CA GLU A 162 -9.08 -1.22 -8.93
C GLU A 162 -7.72 -1.71 -9.47
N VAL A 163 -6.63 -1.03 -9.11
CA VAL A 163 -5.26 -1.46 -9.45
C VAL A 163 -4.92 -2.79 -8.76
N VAL A 164 -5.28 -2.92 -7.48
CA VAL A 164 -5.10 -4.19 -6.75
C VAL A 164 -5.93 -5.31 -7.40
N ALA A 165 -7.18 -5.03 -7.79
CA ALA A 165 -8.03 -6.02 -8.47
C ALA A 165 -7.42 -6.52 -9.80
N LEU A 166 -6.77 -5.64 -10.57
CA LEU A 166 -6.05 -6.04 -11.80
C LEU A 166 -4.95 -7.07 -11.52
N VAL A 167 -4.25 -6.97 -10.40
CA VAL A 167 -3.15 -7.87 -10.04
C VAL A 167 -3.65 -9.10 -9.29
N ALA A 168 -4.65 -8.94 -8.42
CA ALA A 168 -5.17 -10.05 -7.61
C ALA A 168 -5.98 -11.07 -8.43
N TYR A 169 -6.76 -10.59 -9.41
CA TYR A 169 -7.69 -11.45 -10.16
C TYR A 169 -7.29 -11.70 -11.61
N ASN A 170 -6.44 -10.86 -12.17
CA ASN A 170 -6.07 -10.91 -13.60
C ASN A 170 -4.55 -10.89 -13.81
N SER A 171 -3.76 -11.28 -12.82
CA SER A 171 -2.30 -11.26 -12.94
C SER A 171 -1.79 -12.23 -14.00
N ASN A 172 -0.68 -11.84 -14.66
CA ASN A 172 0.15 -12.74 -15.41
C ASN A 172 1.23 -13.29 -14.46
N ASN A 173 0.94 -14.40 -13.77
CA ASN A 173 1.73 -14.89 -12.65
C ASN A 173 3.23 -14.92 -12.96
N VAL A 174 3.64 -15.62 -14.03
CA VAL A 174 5.03 -15.69 -14.46
C VAL A 174 5.13 -15.48 -15.97
N LEU A 175 6.00 -14.59 -16.42
CA LEU A 175 6.27 -14.41 -17.84
C LEU A 175 7.32 -15.41 -18.30
N LYS A 176 6.95 -16.33 -19.19
CA LYS A 176 7.78 -17.46 -19.60
C LYS A 176 8.91 -17.09 -20.57
N ASN A 177 8.67 -16.15 -21.47
CA ASN A 177 9.59 -15.77 -22.55
C ASN A 177 10.12 -14.34 -22.36
N THR A 178 10.85 -14.11 -21.26
CA THR A 178 11.45 -12.81 -20.97
C THR A 178 12.95 -12.95 -20.72
N SER A 179 13.73 -11.97 -21.18
CA SER A 179 15.15 -11.81 -20.85
C SER A 179 15.36 -11.12 -19.50
N ASP A 180 14.35 -10.43 -18.97
CA ASP A 180 14.42 -9.75 -17.68
C ASP A 180 14.21 -10.76 -16.53
N ALA A 181 15.21 -10.85 -15.65
CA ALA A 181 15.18 -11.77 -14.52
C ALA A 181 14.04 -11.49 -13.54
N ILE A 182 13.62 -10.23 -13.41
CA ILE A 182 12.53 -9.83 -12.50
C ILE A 182 11.19 -10.35 -13.01
N ASP A 183 10.98 -10.42 -14.31
CA ASP A 183 9.71 -10.88 -14.89
C ASP A 183 9.43 -12.38 -14.70
N LYS A 184 10.44 -13.13 -14.22
CA LYS A 184 10.29 -14.55 -13.85
C LYS A 184 9.64 -14.77 -12.49
N TYR A 185 9.51 -13.72 -11.66
CA TYR A 185 8.82 -13.79 -10.38
C TYR A 185 7.30 -13.67 -10.56
N ASP A 186 6.58 -14.28 -9.63
CA ASP A 186 5.11 -14.16 -9.59
C ASP A 186 4.68 -12.73 -9.23
N SER A 187 3.65 -12.23 -9.88
CA SER A 187 3.05 -10.92 -9.63
C SER A 187 1.79 -10.98 -8.76
N GLN A 188 1.22 -12.16 -8.50
CA GLN A 188 0.02 -12.27 -7.69
C GLN A 188 0.34 -11.98 -6.21
N PRO A 189 -0.44 -11.14 -5.51
CA PRO A 189 -0.30 -10.95 -4.07
C PRO A 189 -0.74 -12.20 -3.30
N ASN A 190 -0.12 -12.44 -2.14
CA ASN A 190 -0.49 -13.54 -1.26
C ASN A 190 -1.78 -13.25 -0.46
N PHE A 191 -2.14 -11.97 -0.32
CA PHE A 191 -3.39 -11.47 0.26
C PHE A 191 -3.68 -10.07 -0.26
N GLN A 192 -4.91 -9.60 -0.09
CA GLN A 192 -5.30 -8.26 -0.52
C GLN A 192 -6.13 -7.51 0.52
N ILE A 193 -5.99 -6.18 0.51
CA ILE A 193 -6.71 -5.26 1.39
C ILE A 193 -7.35 -4.20 0.50
N LEU A 194 -8.68 -4.15 0.48
CA LEU A 194 -9.43 -3.23 -0.37
C LEU A 194 -10.22 -2.24 0.49
N VAL A 195 -9.82 -0.98 0.41
CA VAL A 195 -10.41 0.12 1.19
C VAL A 195 -11.25 0.98 0.24
N TYR A 196 -12.58 0.91 0.40
CA TYR A 196 -13.57 1.53 -0.50
C TYR A 196 -13.15 1.45 -1.98
N PRO A 197 -12.89 0.24 -2.52
CA PRO A 197 -12.40 0.08 -3.88
C PRO A 197 -13.40 0.62 -4.90
N GLY A 198 -12.89 1.22 -5.99
CA GLY A 198 -13.73 1.58 -7.14
C GLY A 198 -14.33 0.33 -7.82
N PRO A 199 -15.33 0.51 -8.68
CA PRO A 199 -16.11 -0.59 -9.26
C PRO A 199 -15.42 -1.33 -10.42
N LEU A 200 -14.31 -0.80 -10.95
CA LEU A 200 -13.67 -1.40 -12.11
C LEU A 200 -12.89 -2.67 -11.72
N PHE A 201 -12.91 -3.66 -12.60
CA PHE A 201 -12.20 -4.94 -12.46
C PHE A 201 -12.66 -5.82 -11.29
N ILE A 202 -13.80 -5.52 -10.67
CA ILE A 202 -14.46 -6.45 -9.76
C ILE A 202 -14.86 -7.69 -10.57
N PRO A 203 -14.35 -8.89 -10.26
CA PRO A 203 -14.61 -10.06 -11.06
C PRO A 203 -16.05 -10.56 -10.84
N LYS A 204 -16.70 -11.03 -11.89
CA LYS A 204 -18.02 -11.66 -11.80
C LYS A 204 -17.97 -12.99 -11.05
N GLU A 205 -16.83 -13.65 -11.05
CA GLU A 205 -16.59 -14.91 -10.40
C GLU A 205 -15.21 -14.92 -9.75
N ILE A 206 -15.16 -15.28 -8.48
CA ILE A 206 -13.91 -15.46 -7.73
C ILE A 206 -13.44 -16.89 -7.98
N LYS A 207 -12.18 -17.04 -8.37
CA LYS A 207 -11.53 -18.35 -8.53
C LYS A 207 -11.04 -18.87 -7.18
N ALA A 208 -10.91 -20.19 -7.05
CA ALA A 208 -10.43 -20.82 -5.82
C ALA A 208 -8.98 -20.47 -5.44
N ASP A 209 -8.17 -19.98 -6.39
CA ASP A 209 -6.81 -19.52 -6.20
C ASP A 209 -6.69 -18.00 -5.95
N ALA A 210 -7.82 -17.31 -5.76
CA ALA A 210 -7.83 -15.89 -5.43
C ALA A 210 -7.18 -15.64 -4.06
N PRO A 211 -6.42 -14.54 -3.89
CA PRO A 211 -5.82 -14.20 -2.61
C PRO A 211 -6.89 -13.94 -1.54
N PRO A 212 -6.71 -14.40 -0.28
CA PRO A 212 -7.56 -13.99 0.84
C PRO A 212 -7.72 -12.48 0.90
N ALA A 213 -8.90 -11.99 1.31
CA ALA A 213 -9.23 -10.58 1.23
C ALA A 213 -9.72 -9.97 2.55
N PHE A 214 -9.22 -8.77 2.86
CA PHE A 214 -9.80 -7.85 3.85
C PHE A 214 -10.48 -6.70 3.12
N LEU A 215 -11.77 -6.50 3.36
CA LEU A 215 -12.62 -5.53 2.66
C LEU A 215 -13.19 -4.51 3.65
N VAL A 216 -13.09 -3.22 3.34
CA VAL A 216 -13.66 -2.16 4.20
C VAL A 216 -14.25 -1.02 3.38
N ALA A 217 -15.48 -0.60 3.73
CA ALA A 217 -16.13 0.59 3.16
C ALA A 217 -17.16 1.18 4.12
N ALA A 218 -17.71 2.35 3.78
CA ALA A 218 -18.90 2.91 4.43
C ALA A 218 -20.12 2.67 3.54
N ASN A 219 -21.25 2.28 4.14
CA ASN A 219 -22.48 1.93 3.41
C ASN A 219 -23.11 3.14 2.68
N ASP A 220 -22.85 4.35 3.19
CA ASP A 220 -23.28 5.61 2.58
C ASP A 220 -22.30 6.15 1.50
N ASP A 221 -21.29 5.38 1.13
CA ASP A 221 -20.42 5.65 -0.02
C ASP A 221 -21.09 5.16 -1.30
N SER A 222 -21.74 6.08 -2.03
CA SER A 222 -22.48 5.78 -3.24
C SER A 222 -21.62 5.26 -4.41
N CYS A 223 -20.30 5.57 -4.40
CA CYS A 223 -19.35 5.05 -5.39
C CYS A 223 -18.97 3.59 -5.09
N CYS A 224 -18.62 3.34 -3.82
CA CYS A 224 -17.59 2.34 -3.57
C CYS A 224 -17.96 1.38 -2.42
N SER A 225 -19.24 1.37 -1.98
CA SER A 225 -19.76 0.37 -1.05
C SER A 225 -20.21 -0.93 -1.76
N ALA A 226 -20.84 -0.83 -2.94
CA ALA A 226 -21.32 -1.99 -3.69
C ALA A 226 -20.20 -2.98 -4.06
N PRO A 227 -19.02 -2.57 -4.53
CA PRO A 227 -17.93 -3.48 -4.91
C PRO A 227 -17.54 -4.48 -3.82
N ILE A 228 -17.45 -4.07 -2.55
CA ILE A 228 -17.05 -4.99 -1.49
C ILE A 228 -18.15 -6.00 -1.14
N ILE A 229 -19.43 -5.65 -1.35
CA ILE A 229 -20.55 -6.56 -1.14
C ILE A 229 -20.56 -7.64 -2.24
N GLU A 230 -20.30 -7.23 -3.49
CA GLU A 230 -20.18 -8.17 -4.61
C GLU A 230 -19.00 -9.12 -4.40
N LEU A 231 -17.83 -8.59 -3.99
CA LEU A 231 -16.67 -9.40 -3.65
C LEU A 231 -16.97 -10.39 -2.52
N LEU A 232 -17.54 -9.94 -1.42
CA LEU A 232 -17.91 -10.82 -0.30
C LEU A 232 -18.74 -12.01 -0.77
N ASN A 233 -19.77 -11.77 -1.59
CA ASN A 233 -20.62 -12.83 -2.12
C ASN A 233 -19.85 -13.78 -3.03
N GLY A 234 -18.96 -13.27 -3.88
CA GLY A 234 -18.10 -14.07 -4.74
C GLY A 234 -17.13 -14.95 -3.94
N TYR A 235 -16.46 -14.38 -2.94
CA TYR A 235 -15.52 -15.10 -2.06
C TYR A 235 -16.20 -16.24 -1.30
N ARG A 236 -17.37 -15.97 -0.72
CA ARG A 236 -18.16 -16.99 -0.01
C ARG A 236 -18.59 -18.13 -0.93
N LYS A 237 -18.95 -17.82 -2.17
CA LYS A 237 -19.31 -18.84 -3.17
C LYS A 237 -18.11 -19.68 -3.59
N ALA A 238 -16.93 -19.09 -3.65
CA ALA A 238 -15.69 -19.76 -4.03
C ALA A 238 -14.98 -20.50 -2.87
N ASP A 239 -15.51 -20.39 -1.65
CA ASP A 239 -14.90 -20.92 -0.41
C ASP A 239 -13.46 -20.40 -0.18
N VAL A 240 -13.23 -19.13 -0.51
CA VAL A 240 -11.96 -18.42 -0.29
C VAL A 240 -12.10 -17.51 0.93
N PRO A 241 -11.09 -17.46 1.85
CA PRO A 241 -11.16 -16.64 3.04
C PRO A 241 -11.37 -15.16 2.74
N VAL A 242 -12.33 -14.55 3.42
CA VAL A 242 -12.64 -13.11 3.30
C VAL A 242 -13.17 -12.56 4.61
N GLU A 243 -12.69 -11.37 4.98
CA GLU A 243 -13.25 -10.58 6.07
C GLU A 243 -13.74 -9.23 5.53
N MET A 244 -14.93 -8.78 5.96
CA MET A 244 -15.52 -7.54 5.49
C MET A 244 -16.05 -6.68 6.65
N HIS A 245 -15.72 -5.39 6.62
CA HIS A 245 -16.25 -4.37 7.52
C HIS A 245 -17.01 -3.30 6.73
N LEU A 246 -18.34 -3.29 6.85
CA LEU A 246 -19.19 -2.29 6.24
C LEU A 246 -19.76 -1.36 7.34
N TYR A 247 -19.22 -0.16 7.45
CA TYR A 247 -19.64 0.83 8.43
C TYR A 247 -20.88 1.57 7.95
N SER A 248 -21.83 1.86 8.85
CA SER A 248 -23.12 2.46 8.50
C SER A 248 -22.99 3.84 7.84
N LYS A 249 -21.99 4.62 8.26
CA LYS A 249 -21.73 5.98 7.77
C LYS A 249 -20.23 6.26 7.74
N GLY A 250 -19.81 7.08 6.77
CA GLY A 250 -18.42 7.52 6.63
C GLY A 250 -18.14 8.18 5.29
N GLY A 251 -18.96 7.91 4.30
CA GLY A 251 -18.75 8.36 2.92
C GLY A 251 -17.47 7.82 2.32
N HIS A 252 -17.02 8.47 1.25
CA HIS A 252 -15.79 8.13 0.56
C HIS A 252 -14.55 8.76 1.24
N ALA A 253 -13.36 8.18 1.02
CA ALA A 253 -12.05 8.73 1.39
C ALA A 253 -11.86 8.98 2.89
N PHE A 254 -12.30 8.05 3.75
CA PHE A 254 -11.98 8.10 5.17
C PHE A 254 -10.51 7.73 5.47
N ASN A 255 -9.75 7.28 4.48
CA ASN A 255 -8.32 6.95 4.51
C ASN A 255 -7.98 5.99 5.69
N MET A 256 -6.92 6.26 6.45
CA MET A 256 -6.60 5.51 7.67
C MET A 256 -7.45 5.88 8.89
N GLY A 257 -8.68 6.37 8.68
CA GLY A 257 -9.60 6.77 9.74
C GLY A 257 -9.46 8.22 10.22
N LYS A 258 -8.39 8.92 9.87
CA LYS A 258 -8.15 10.32 10.31
C LYS A 258 -9.23 11.30 9.85
N ARG A 259 -9.90 11.02 8.73
CA ARG A 259 -11.01 11.82 8.18
C ARG A 259 -12.38 11.33 8.63
N ALA A 260 -12.47 10.19 9.30
CA ALA A 260 -13.72 9.61 9.73
C ALA A 260 -14.37 10.45 10.84
N LYS A 261 -15.72 10.54 10.80
CA LYS A 261 -16.50 11.26 11.81
C LYS A 261 -17.00 10.33 12.93
N THR A 262 -17.16 9.03 12.63
CA THR A 262 -17.66 8.04 13.59
C THR A 262 -16.50 7.35 14.31
N ASN A 263 -16.69 7.02 15.60
CA ASN A 263 -15.63 6.40 16.40
C ASN A 263 -15.21 5.03 15.87
N SER A 264 -16.16 4.20 15.43
CA SER A 264 -15.87 2.88 14.87
C SER A 264 -15.00 2.98 13.60
N LEU A 265 -15.32 3.94 12.72
CA LEU A 265 -14.56 4.11 11.47
C LEU A 265 -13.19 4.77 11.70
N LYS A 266 -13.01 5.55 12.76
CA LYS A 266 -11.68 6.09 13.13
C LYS A 266 -10.67 4.99 13.48
N THR A 267 -11.16 3.84 13.94
CA THR A 267 -10.33 2.72 14.43
C THR A 267 -10.44 1.47 13.55
N TRP A 268 -10.90 1.61 12.30
CA TRP A 268 -11.05 0.47 11.40
C TRP A 268 -9.73 -0.30 11.19
N SER A 269 -8.62 0.41 11.19
CA SER A 269 -7.29 -0.17 11.02
C SER A 269 -6.93 -1.17 12.13
N GLN A 270 -7.52 -1.04 13.34
CA GLN A 270 -7.34 -2.05 14.38
C GLN A 270 -7.90 -3.41 13.94
N ARG A 271 -9.01 -3.44 13.21
CA ARG A 271 -9.55 -4.69 12.64
C ARG A 271 -8.60 -5.32 11.63
N LEU A 272 -7.89 -4.47 10.87
CA LEU A 272 -6.85 -4.94 9.96
C LEU A 272 -5.65 -5.55 10.73
N THR A 273 -5.26 -4.96 11.87
CA THR A 273 -4.22 -5.57 12.72
C THR A 273 -4.66 -6.94 13.23
N ASP A 274 -5.88 -7.05 13.76
CA ASP A 274 -6.44 -8.32 14.26
C ASP A 274 -6.47 -9.37 13.11
N TRP A 275 -6.90 -8.95 11.91
CA TRP A 275 -6.91 -9.82 10.74
C TRP A 275 -5.52 -10.34 10.35
N PHE A 276 -4.48 -9.51 10.44
CA PHE A 276 -3.10 -9.94 10.21
C PHE A 276 -2.64 -10.97 11.25
N GLU A 277 -3.03 -10.81 12.52
CA GLU A 277 -2.70 -11.76 13.58
C GLU A 277 -3.43 -13.09 13.38
N ASP A 278 -4.73 -13.06 13.14
CA ASP A 278 -5.59 -14.24 12.98
C ASP A 278 -5.19 -15.09 11.77
N ASN A 279 -4.65 -14.46 10.72
CA ASN A 279 -4.19 -15.15 9.51
C ASN A 279 -2.68 -15.46 9.50
N ASN A 280 -1.99 -15.33 10.63
CA ASN A 280 -0.56 -15.65 10.79
C ASN A 280 0.37 -14.85 9.84
N TYR A 281 -0.01 -13.63 9.47
CA TYR A 281 0.88 -12.73 8.73
C TYR A 281 1.93 -12.07 9.63
N PHE A 282 1.81 -12.18 10.96
CA PHE A 282 2.87 -11.85 11.90
C PHE A 282 3.65 -13.13 12.28
N VAL A 283 4.97 -13.12 12.11
CA VAL A 283 5.83 -14.12 12.74
C VAL A 283 6.16 -13.60 14.13
N LYS A 284 5.85 -14.40 15.15
CA LYS A 284 6.28 -14.15 16.52
C LYS A 284 7.77 -14.49 16.69
#